data_3383013de1838b9076b7821bd740bf2d
#
_entry.id   3383013de1838b9076b7821bd740bf2d
#
_cell.length_a   1.000
_cell.length_b   1.000
_cell.length_c   1.000
_cell.angle_alpha   90.00
_cell.angle_beta   90.00
_cell.angle_gamma   90.00
#
_symmetry.space_group_name_H-M   'P 1'
#
loop_
_entity.id
_entity.type
_entity.pdbx_description
1 polymer ?
#
loop_
_entity_poly.entity_id
_entity_poly.type
_entity_poly.pdbx_seq_one_letter_code
_entity_poly.pdbx_strand_id
1 'polypeptide(L)'
;MNITLIIGWVAAFGLIFMGIVAGEGNGLGAINRFLELQSFLITGGGALACLVASFPMSYLAGVPKKLGMAFFPKKYSPEKYIQQIVEYAQTARSKGLLALEESANQCPDPFMKSSLMLIVDANEPEKVRAMLDDAINFMCDRHENGRAFFEKGVALFPAFGMLGTLVGLINMLATMSSNPDGLATGMATALITTFYGSLFANVLFAPLGMALKNSHEEELLCMQIIEEGVLAIAAGSNPRYIQEKLEFMLPKSKHADAKKK
;
A
#
# COMPACT_ATOMS: atom_id res chain seq x y z
N MET A 1 -4.92 -12.64 -4.05
CA MET A 1 -5.66 -12.24 -2.84
C MET A 1 -4.66 -12.06 -1.70
N ASN A 2 -4.69 -10.95 -0.99
CA ASN A 2 -3.82 -10.68 0.16
C ASN A 2 -4.40 -11.39 1.39
N ILE A 3 -4.06 -12.67 1.53
CA ILE A 3 -4.58 -13.55 2.60
C ILE A 3 -4.17 -13.01 3.99
N THR A 4 -2.96 -12.48 4.10
CA THR A 4 -2.43 -11.93 5.36
C THR A 4 -3.26 -10.76 5.87
N LEU A 5 -3.68 -9.85 4.97
CA LEU A 5 -4.53 -8.71 5.31
C LEU A 5 -5.90 -9.18 5.84
N ILE A 6 -6.51 -10.17 5.17
CA ILE A 6 -7.83 -10.68 5.57
C ILE A 6 -7.75 -11.43 6.90
N ILE A 7 -6.76 -12.33 7.07
CA ILE A 7 -6.57 -13.05 8.34
C ILE A 7 -6.29 -12.06 9.47
N GLY A 8 -5.42 -11.06 9.23
CA GLY A 8 -5.12 -10.03 10.21
C GLY A 8 -6.37 -9.24 10.64
N TRP A 9 -7.23 -8.88 9.71
CA TRP A 9 -8.49 -8.18 10.03
C TRP A 9 -9.47 -9.06 10.80
N VAL A 10 -9.69 -10.29 10.35
CA VAL A 10 -10.57 -11.24 11.06
C VAL A 10 -10.06 -11.46 12.49
N ALA A 11 -8.75 -11.63 12.66
CA ALA A 11 -8.15 -11.78 13.99
C ALA A 11 -8.30 -10.51 14.84
N ALA A 12 -8.01 -9.32 14.28
CA ALA A 12 -8.11 -8.06 15.00
C ALA A 12 -9.55 -7.77 15.46
N PHE A 13 -10.51 -7.85 14.56
CA PHE A 13 -11.92 -7.66 14.93
C PHE A 13 -12.42 -8.74 15.88
N GLY A 14 -12.04 -10.01 15.67
CA GLY A 14 -12.40 -11.12 16.54
C GLY A 14 -11.88 -10.95 17.97
N LEU A 15 -10.61 -10.54 18.12
CA LEU A 15 -9.99 -10.31 19.42
C LEU A 15 -10.58 -9.08 20.14
N ILE A 16 -10.82 -7.97 19.41
CA ILE A 16 -11.48 -6.79 19.96
C ILE A 16 -12.89 -7.16 20.45
N PHE A 17 -13.66 -7.84 19.60
CA PHE A 17 -15.00 -8.31 19.94
C PHE A 17 -14.98 -9.25 21.16
N MET A 18 -14.07 -10.21 21.18
CA MET A 18 -13.91 -11.13 22.31
C MET A 18 -13.51 -10.41 23.59
N GLY A 19 -12.63 -9.40 23.51
CA GLY A 19 -12.25 -8.57 24.63
C GLY A 19 -13.43 -7.78 25.22
N ILE A 20 -14.31 -7.23 24.37
CA ILE A 20 -15.51 -6.52 24.81
C ILE A 20 -16.49 -7.47 25.52
N VAL A 21 -16.71 -8.65 24.95
CA VAL A 21 -17.67 -9.63 25.49
C VAL A 21 -17.15 -10.29 26.76
N ALA A 22 -15.85 -10.57 26.87
CA ALA A 22 -15.24 -11.22 28.03
C ALA A 22 -15.10 -10.30 29.24
N GLY A 23 -15.05 -8.98 29.05
CA GLY A 23 -14.87 -8.00 30.14
C GLY A 23 -16.09 -7.82 31.04
N GLU A 24 -17.28 -8.23 30.62
CA GLU A 24 -18.51 -8.14 31.42
C GLU A 24 -19.35 -9.42 31.29
N GLY A 25 -19.85 -9.94 32.41
CA GLY A 25 -20.68 -11.16 32.44
C GLY A 25 -22.02 -11.07 31.68
N ASN A 26 -22.30 -9.97 30.96
CA ASN A 26 -23.52 -9.74 30.17
C ASN A 26 -23.42 -10.18 28.72
N GLY A 27 -22.33 -10.80 28.30
CA GLY A 27 -22.20 -11.37 26.95
C GLY A 27 -22.40 -10.35 25.82
N LEU A 28 -23.26 -10.69 24.83
CA LEU A 28 -23.52 -9.84 23.66
C LEU A 28 -24.12 -8.46 23.96
N GLY A 29 -24.75 -8.29 25.15
CA GLY A 29 -25.32 -7.00 25.60
C GLY A 29 -24.27 -5.91 25.80
N ALA A 30 -23.00 -6.28 26.06
CA ALA A 30 -21.90 -5.33 26.22
C ALA A 30 -21.64 -4.52 24.95
N ILE A 31 -21.89 -5.09 23.76
CA ILE A 31 -21.66 -4.44 22.46
C ILE A 31 -22.52 -3.19 22.27
N ASN A 32 -23.77 -3.21 22.77
CA ASN A 32 -24.69 -2.07 22.61
C ASN A 32 -24.13 -0.78 23.25
N ARG A 33 -23.25 -0.88 24.24
CA ARG A 33 -22.61 0.29 24.87
C ARG A 33 -21.58 0.94 23.95
N PHE A 34 -21.01 0.19 23.01
CA PHE A 34 -20.07 0.72 22.01
C PHE A 34 -20.77 1.23 20.77
N LEU A 35 -22.07 0.98 20.60
CA LEU A 35 -22.87 1.45 19.46
C LEU A 35 -23.57 2.76 19.83
N GLU A 36 -22.84 3.88 19.73
CA GLU A 36 -23.35 5.21 20.00
C GLU A 36 -23.35 6.04 18.72
N LEU A 37 -24.55 6.43 18.28
CA LEU A 37 -24.74 7.15 17.00
C LEU A 37 -24.02 8.50 17.01
N GLN A 38 -24.05 9.24 18.11
CA GLN A 38 -23.43 10.56 18.23
C GLN A 38 -21.91 10.44 18.03
N SER A 39 -21.26 9.52 18.74
CA SER A 39 -19.83 9.24 18.61
C SER A 39 -19.43 8.79 17.21
N PHE A 40 -20.26 7.94 16.57
CA PHE A 40 -20.03 7.51 15.21
C PHE A 40 -20.14 8.66 14.20
N LEU A 41 -21.14 9.54 14.33
CA LEU A 41 -21.30 10.70 13.46
C LEU A 41 -20.16 11.70 13.60
N ILE A 42 -19.70 11.98 14.82
CA ILE A 42 -18.58 12.90 15.04
C ILE A 42 -17.30 12.32 14.45
N THR A 43 -16.94 11.10 14.84
CA THR A 43 -15.64 10.52 14.48
C THR A 43 -15.66 9.92 13.07
N GLY A 44 -16.61 9.02 12.79
CA GLY A 44 -16.71 8.36 11.49
C GLY A 44 -17.17 9.32 10.41
N GLY A 45 -18.31 9.99 10.63
CA GLY A 45 -18.90 10.94 9.66
C GLY A 45 -18.00 12.16 9.46
N GLY A 46 -17.56 12.81 10.55
CA GLY A 46 -16.70 13.99 10.49
C GLY A 46 -15.37 13.74 9.80
N ALA A 47 -14.66 12.67 10.19
CA ALA A 47 -13.38 12.31 9.58
C ALA A 47 -13.52 11.95 8.10
N LEU A 48 -14.55 11.17 7.72
CA LEU A 48 -14.83 10.85 6.32
C LEU A 48 -15.17 12.08 5.49
N ALA A 49 -16.00 12.98 6.00
CA ALA A 49 -16.35 14.22 5.31
C ALA A 49 -15.10 15.09 5.08
N CYS A 50 -14.25 15.24 6.09
CA CYS A 50 -13.00 15.97 5.98
C CYS A 50 -12.02 15.28 5.01
N LEU A 51 -11.98 13.95 5.03
CA LEU A 51 -11.16 13.16 4.11
C LEU A 51 -11.61 13.36 2.66
N VAL A 52 -12.93 13.33 2.39
CA VAL A 52 -13.49 13.61 1.07
C VAL A 52 -13.19 15.05 0.64
N ALA A 53 -13.33 16.02 1.52
CA ALA A 53 -13.02 17.43 1.24
C ALA A 53 -11.54 17.69 0.94
N SER A 54 -10.64 16.80 1.36
CA SER A 54 -9.20 16.92 1.15
C SER A 54 -8.73 16.52 -0.24
N PHE A 55 -9.58 15.90 -1.07
CA PHE A 55 -9.21 15.37 -2.38
C PHE A 55 -10.20 15.77 -3.47
N PRO A 56 -9.73 16.03 -4.71
CA PRO A 56 -10.62 16.31 -5.83
C PRO A 56 -11.45 15.07 -6.21
N MET A 57 -12.62 15.29 -6.79
CA MET A 57 -13.56 14.21 -7.16
C MET A 57 -12.94 13.19 -8.11
N SER A 58 -12.10 13.62 -9.04
CA SER A 58 -11.36 12.74 -9.96
C SER A 58 -10.45 11.74 -9.24
N TYR A 59 -9.86 12.17 -8.13
CA TYR A 59 -9.05 11.30 -7.28
C TYR A 59 -9.90 10.29 -6.51
N LEU A 60 -11.03 10.76 -5.93
CA LEU A 60 -11.95 9.92 -5.14
C LEU A 60 -12.56 8.80 -5.98
N ALA A 61 -12.87 9.04 -7.25
CA ALA A 61 -13.36 8.02 -8.18
C ALA A 61 -12.36 6.85 -8.36
N GLY A 62 -11.07 7.07 -8.13
CA GLY A 62 -10.02 6.05 -8.18
C GLY A 62 -9.84 5.24 -6.90
N VAL A 63 -10.37 5.69 -5.75
CA VAL A 63 -10.20 5.04 -4.45
C VAL A 63 -10.72 3.59 -4.41
N PRO A 64 -11.91 3.27 -4.95
CA PRO A 64 -12.39 1.89 -4.98
C PRO A 64 -11.46 0.92 -5.73
N LYS A 65 -10.85 1.38 -6.83
CA LYS A 65 -9.86 0.59 -7.58
C LYS A 65 -8.61 0.33 -6.73
N LYS A 66 -8.13 1.33 -6.01
CA LYS A 66 -6.97 1.21 -5.11
C LYS A 66 -7.26 0.24 -3.95
N LEU A 67 -8.49 0.30 -3.41
CA LEU A 67 -8.96 -0.65 -2.41
C LEU A 67 -8.91 -2.10 -2.98
N GLY A 68 -9.40 -2.30 -4.18
CA GLY A 68 -9.30 -3.59 -4.89
C GLY A 68 -7.84 -4.07 -5.03
N MET A 69 -6.91 -3.18 -5.33
CA MET A 69 -5.47 -3.50 -5.43
C MET A 69 -4.86 -3.91 -4.07
N ALA A 70 -5.31 -3.35 -2.96
CA ALA A 70 -4.85 -3.76 -1.63
C ALA A 70 -5.26 -5.22 -1.30
N PHE A 71 -6.45 -5.64 -1.74
CA PHE A 71 -6.94 -7.00 -1.54
C PHE A 71 -6.41 -8.00 -2.59
N PHE A 72 -6.23 -7.56 -3.82
CA PHE A 72 -5.79 -8.38 -4.97
C PHE A 72 -4.55 -7.78 -5.62
N PRO A 73 -3.40 -7.78 -4.90
CA PRO A 73 -2.16 -7.25 -5.45
C PRO A 73 -1.68 -8.08 -6.63
N LYS A 74 -1.08 -7.41 -7.63
CA LYS A 74 -0.32 -8.07 -8.69
C LYS A 74 0.91 -8.71 -8.04
N LYS A 75 1.19 -9.95 -8.37
CA LYS A 75 2.39 -10.63 -7.88
C LYS A 75 3.57 -10.30 -8.77
N TYR A 76 4.60 -9.78 -8.18
CA TYR A 76 5.89 -9.54 -8.82
C TYR A 76 6.88 -10.64 -8.41
N SER A 77 7.69 -11.09 -9.33
CA SER A 77 8.71 -12.12 -9.09
C SER A 77 10.05 -11.62 -9.62
N PRO A 78 10.85 -10.93 -8.81
CA PRO A 78 12.14 -10.39 -9.23
C PRO A 78 13.04 -11.43 -9.87
N GLU A 79 13.01 -12.68 -9.37
CA GLU A 79 13.84 -13.79 -9.87
C GLU A 79 13.49 -14.14 -11.35
N LYS A 80 12.20 -14.05 -11.72
CA LYS A 80 11.77 -14.28 -13.11
C LYS A 80 12.26 -13.19 -14.05
N TYR A 81 12.24 -11.93 -13.59
CA TYR A 81 12.77 -10.81 -14.37
C TYR A 81 14.27 -10.95 -14.59
N ILE A 82 15.03 -11.36 -13.57
CA ILE A 82 16.48 -11.64 -13.71
C ILE A 82 16.73 -12.72 -14.75
N GLN A 83 16.00 -13.84 -14.70
CA GLN A 83 16.15 -14.93 -15.67
C GLN A 83 15.86 -14.44 -17.10
N GLN A 84 14.77 -13.72 -17.31
CA GLN A 84 14.42 -13.16 -18.62
C GLN A 84 15.50 -12.20 -19.13
N ILE A 85 16.03 -11.33 -18.28
CA ILE A 85 17.09 -10.39 -18.64
C ILE A 85 18.37 -11.15 -19.05
N VAL A 86 18.73 -12.22 -18.35
CA VAL A 86 19.89 -13.05 -18.70
C VAL A 86 19.69 -13.73 -20.07
N GLU A 87 18.48 -14.23 -20.37
CA GLU A 87 18.14 -14.79 -21.67
C GLU A 87 18.24 -13.73 -22.79
N TYR A 88 17.72 -12.52 -22.54
CA TYR A 88 17.87 -11.40 -23.48
C TYR A 88 19.34 -10.99 -23.68
N ALA A 89 20.13 -10.98 -22.60
CA ALA A 89 21.56 -10.71 -22.68
C ALA A 89 22.31 -11.75 -23.55
N GLN A 90 21.98 -13.04 -23.43
CA GLN A 90 22.53 -14.11 -24.25
C GLN A 90 22.15 -13.93 -25.74
N THR A 91 20.88 -13.57 -26.00
CA THR A 91 20.38 -13.32 -27.35
C THR A 91 21.07 -12.12 -27.97
N ALA A 92 21.17 -11.00 -27.24
CA ALA A 92 21.86 -9.80 -27.69
C ALA A 92 23.34 -10.06 -28.01
N ARG A 93 24.01 -10.86 -27.16
CA ARG A 93 25.43 -11.19 -27.34
C ARG A 93 25.69 -12.08 -28.56
N SER A 94 24.77 -13.03 -28.85
CA SER A 94 24.94 -13.99 -29.94
C SER A 94 24.45 -13.49 -31.31
N LYS A 95 23.37 -12.68 -31.30
CA LYS A 95 22.64 -12.25 -32.52
C LYS A 95 22.59 -10.75 -32.71
N GLY A 96 23.12 -9.96 -31.76
CA GLY A 96 23.06 -8.49 -31.76
C GLY A 96 21.79 -7.94 -31.13
N LEU A 97 21.80 -6.63 -30.82
CA LEU A 97 20.67 -5.94 -30.13
C LEU A 97 19.38 -5.97 -30.94
N LEU A 98 19.44 -5.89 -32.26
CA LEU A 98 18.27 -5.94 -33.15
C LEU A 98 17.45 -7.24 -33.00
N ALA A 99 18.10 -8.36 -32.63
CA ALA A 99 17.40 -9.62 -32.40
C ALA A 99 16.49 -9.60 -31.15
N LEU A 100 16.63 -8.59 -30.29
CA LEU A 100 15.76 -8.41 -29.13
C LEU A 100 14.37 -7.87 -29.49
N GLU A 101 14.18 -7.29 -30.68
CA GLU A 101 12.90 -6.73 -31.10
C GLU A 101 11.77 -7.77 -31.06
N GLU A 102 12.04 -8.97 -31.58
CA GLU A 102 11.06 -10.06 -31.54
C GLU A 102 10.75 -10.49 -30.10
N SER A 103 11.78 -10.62 -29.27
CA SER A 103 11.64 -10.98 -27.84
C SER A 103 10.90 -9.91 -27.05
N ALA A 104 11.17 -8.62 -27.33
CA ALA A 104 10.49 -7.49 -26.72
C ALA A 104 8.99 -7.47 -27.09
N ASN A 105 8.66 -7.78 -28.35
CA ASN A 105 7.26 -7.82 -28.77
C ASN A 105 6.45 -8.95 -28.13
N GLN A 106 7.09 -10.04 -27.73
CA GLN A 106 6.45 -11.16 -27.04
C GLN A 106 6.41 -10.96 -25.51
N CYS A 107 7.10 -9.95 -24.98
CA CYS A 107 7.16 -9.70 -23.54
C CYS A 107 5.80 -9.21 -23.01
N PRO A 108 5.23 -9.87 -21.98
CA PRO A 108 3.93 -9.48 -21.40
C PRO A 108 4.03 -8.25 -20.49
N ASP A 109 5.21 -7.91 -20.01
CA ASP A 109 5.43 -6.76 -19.15
C ASP A 109 5.69 -5.49 -19.97
N PRO A 110 4.83 -4.45 -19.84
CA PRO A 110 4.93 -3.25 -20.66
C PRO A 110 6.21 -2.46 -20.44
N PHE A 111 6.71 -2.43 -19.18
CA PHE A 111 7.92 -1.67 -18.86
C PHE A 111 9.16 -2.37 -19.42
N MET A 112 9.28 -3.68 -19.24
CA MET A 112 10.34 -4.49 -19.85
C MET A 112 10.34 -4.36 -21.38
N LYS A 113 9.16 -4.47 -22.02
CA LYS A 113 9.01 -4.29 -23.46
C LYS A 113 9.54 -2.93 -23.93
N SER A 114 9.05 -1.85 -23.30
CA SER A 114 9.47 -0.49 -23.65
C SER A 114 10.97 -0.28 -23.44
N SER A 115 11.51 -0.81 -22.32
CA SER A 115 12.95 -0.70 -22.00
C SER A 115 13.83 -1.41 -23.02
N LEU A 116 13.43 -2.61 -23.48
CA LEU A 116 14.16 -3.35 -24.53
C LEU A 116 14.09 -2.62 -25.88
N MET A 117 12.94 -2.05 -26.24
CA MET A 117 12.81 -1.28 -27.48
C MET A 117 13.71 -0.05 -27.51
N LEU A 118 13.89 0.63 -26.37
CA LEU A 118 14.79 1.79 -26.28
C LEU A 118 16.24 1.44 -26.64
N ILE A 119 16.73 0.25 -26.28
CA ILE A 119 18.09 -0.18 -26.63
C ILE A 119 18.18 -0.77 -28.04
N VAL A 120 17.10 -1.35 -28.57
CA VAL A 120 17.01 -1.81 -29.96
C VAL A 120 17.08 -0.62 -30.93
N ASP A 121 16.43 0.51 -30.58
CA ASP A 121 16.45 1.77 -31.34
C ASP A 121 17.82 2.49 -31.30
N ALA A 122 18.85 1.86 -30.72
CA ALA A 122 20.22 2.37 -30.62
C ALA A 122 20.33 3.76 -29.95
N ASN A 123 19.47 4.05 -28.96
CA ASN A 123 19.57 5.25 -28.16
C ASN A 123 20.84 5.24 -27.31
N GLU A 124 21.39 6.42 -27.05
CA GLU A 124 22.54 6.59 -26.15
C GLU A 124 22.20 6.04 -24.76
N PRO A 125 23.09 5.25 -24.11
CA PRO A 125 22.80 4.63 -22.81
C PRO A 125 22.40 5.62 -21.72
N GLU A 126 22.95 6.84 -21.72
CA GLU A 126 22.60 7.88 -20.76
C GLU A 126 21.17 8.40 -20.96
N LYS A 127 20.73 8.52 -22.21
CA LYS A 127 19.35 8.90 -22.52
C LYS A 127 18.37 7.78 -22.15
N VAL A 128 18.73 6.54 -22.41
CA VAL A 128 17.92 5.39 -21.99
C VAL A 128 17.77 5.37 -20.48
N ARG A 129 18.86 5.54 -19.73
CA ARG A 129 18.82 5.62 -18.25
C ARG A 129 17.87 6.73 -17.79
N ALA A 130 18.05 7.96 -18.31
CA ALA A 130 17.21 9.09 -17.92
C ALA A 130 15.71 8.83 -18.17
N MET A 131 15.36 8.22 -19.34
CA MET A 131 13.97 7.88 -19.65
C MET A 131 13.40 6.79 -18.72
N LEU A 132 14.20 5.80 -18.32
CA LEU A 132 13.77 4.74 -17.43
C LEU A 132 13.63 5.26 -15.99
N ASP A 133 14.58 6.07 -15.51
CA ASP A 133 14.51 6.76 -14.22
C ASP A 133 13.24 7.64 -14.13
N ASP A 134 12.95 8.43 -15.17
CA ASP A 134 11.74 9.26 -15.24
C ASP A 134 10.47 8.39 -15.16
N ALA A 135 10.42 7.27 -15.89
CA ALA A 135 9.28 6.37 -15.86
C ALA A 135 9.08 5.73 -14.48
N ILE A 136 10.16 5.35 -13.79
CA ILE A 136 10.13 4.85 -12.41
C ILE A 136 9.64 5.94 -11.46
N ASN A 137 10.16 7.16 -11.56
CA ASN A 137 9.77 8.28 -10.72
C ASN A 137 8.28 8.62 -10.89
N PHE A 138 7.78 8.70 -12.11
CA PHE A 138 6.35 8.90 -12.37
C PHE A 138 5.47 7.76 -11.83
N MET A 139 5.98 6.53 -11.85
CA MET A 139 5.27 5.41 -11.20
C MET A 139 5.24 5.58 -9.69
N CYS A 140 6.37 5.97 -9.08
CA CYS A 140 6.46 6.23 -7.64
C CYS A 140 5.48 7.32 -7.21
N ASP A 141 5.48 8.47 -7.89
CA ASP A 141 4.57 9.60 -7.61
C ASP A 141 3.10 9.20 -7.72
N ARG A 142 2.77 8.42 -8.75
CA ARG A 142 1.40 7.92 -8.95
C ARG A 142 0.96 6.99 -7.82
N HIS A 143 1.87 6.15 -7.32
CA HIS A 143 1.59 5.23 -6.22
C HIS A 143 1.54 5.94 -4.86
N GLU A 144 2.41 6.92 -4.62
CA GLU A 144 2.37 7.78 -3.44
C GLU A 144 1.05 8.55 -3.37
N ASN A 145 0.69 9.24 -4.45
CA ASN A 145 -0.62 9.85 -4.59
C ASN A 145 -1.75 8.83 -4.39
N GLY A 146 -1.53 7.57 -4.82
CA GLY A 146 -2.48 6.47 -4.60
C GLY A 146 -2.73 6.15 -3.14
N ARG A 147 -1.70 6.22 -2.29
CA ARG A 147 -1.75 5.91 -0.86
C ARG A 147 -2.23 7.07 0.01
N ALA A 148 -2.06 8.30 -0.47
CA ALA A 148 -2.30 9.53 0.29
C ALA A 148 -3.69 9.56 0.96
N PHE A 149 -4.74 8.99 0.33
CA PHE A 149 -6.08 8.88 0.92
C PHE A 149 -6.08 8.06 2.21
N PHE A 150 -5.42 6.91 2.20
CA PHE A 150 -5.37 6.01 3.36
C PHE A 150 -4.50 6.61 4.47
N GLU A 151 -3.36 7.19 4.13
CA GLU A 151 -2.45 7.86 5.07
C GLU A 151 -3.12 9.07 5.73
N LYS A 152 -3.86 9.87 4.94
CA LYS A 152 -4.65 10.97 5.47
C LYS A 152 -5.76 10.49 6.41
N GLY A 153 -6.40 9.37 6.09
CA GLY A 153 -7.37 8.72 6.97
C GLY A 153 -6.77 8.32 8.31
N VAL A 154 -5.58 7.69 8.31
CA VAL A 154 -4.87 7.34 9.56
C VAL A 154 -4.65 8.56 10.45
N ALA A 155 -4.41 9.74 9.89
CA ALA A 155 -4.22 10.97 10.65
C ALA A 155 -5.55 11.61 11.10
N LEU A 156 -6.59 11.60 10.25
CA LEU A 156 -7.85 12.30 10.53
C LEU A 156 -8.72 11.59 11.56
N PHE A 157 -8.85 10.26 11.50
CA PHE A 157 -9.76 9.55 12.41
C PHE A 157 -9.41 9.75 13.89
N PRO A 158 -8.15 9.66 14.34
CA PRO A 158 -7.80 9.96 15.74
C PRO A 158 -8.00 11.43 16.10
N ALA A 159 -7.75 12.36 15.15
CA ALA A 159 -7.99 13.79 15.38
C ALA A 159 -9.48 14.07 15.64
N PHE A 160 -10.37 13.46 14.86
CA PHE A 160 -11.82 13.54 15.10
C PHE A 160 -12.25 12.77 16.35
N GLY A 161 -11.55 11.71 16.73
CA GLY A 161 -11.72 11.05 18.04
C GLY A 161 -11.44 12.02 19.17
N MET A 162 -10.35 12.78 19.12
CA MET A 162 -10.04 13.82 20.12
C MET A 162 -11.06 14.95 20.13
N LEU A 163 -11.54 15.41 18.97
CA LEU A 163 -12.63 16.38 18.90
C LEU A 163 -13.88 15.85 19.59
N GLY A 164 -14.21 14.58 19.40
CA GLY A 164 -15.34 13.95 20.08
C GLY A 164 -15.17 13.88 21.61
N THR A 165 -13.94 13.65 22.10
CA THR A 165 -13.69 13.72 23.56
C THR A 165 -13.98 15.11 24.11
N LEU A 166 -13.55 16.16 23.41
CA LEU A 166 -13.83 17.55 23.82
C LEU A 166 -15.33 17.83 23.84
N VAL A 167 -16.08 17.40 22.81
CA VAL A 167 -17.54 17.56 22.77
C VAL A 167 -18.21 16.81 23.93
N GLY A 168 -17.81 15.57 24.21
CA GLY A 168 -18.33 14.79 25.32
C GLY A 168 -18.07 15.46 26.67
N LEU A 169 -16.84 15.95 26.90
CA LEU A 169 -16.49 16.65 28.14
C LEU A 169 -17.18 17.99 28.29
N ILE A 170 -17.34 18.78 27.23
CA ILE A 170 -18.07 20.06 27.26
C ILE A 170 -19.53 19.79 27.63
N ASN A 171 -20.17 18.81 27.01
CA ASN A 171 -21.56 18.44 27.33
C ASN A 171 -21.70 17.96 28.77
N MET A 172 -20.74 17.18 29.26
CA MET A 172 -20.69 16.73 30.65
C MET A 172 -20.63 17.91 31.62
N LEU A 173 -19.73 18.86 31.39
CA LEU A 173 -19.57 20.05 32.24
C LEU A 173 -20.81 20.96 32.19
N ALA A 174 -21.43 21.13 31.02
CA ALA A 174 -22.62 21.95 30.85
C ALA A 174 -23.85 21.41 31.63
N THR A 175 -23.91 20.09 31.83
CA THR A 175 -25.05 19.44 32.50
C THR A 175 -24.77 19.06 33.95
N MET A 176 -23.55 19.25 34.44
CA MET A 176 -23.08 18.75 35.76
C MET A 176 -23.93 19.23 36.95
N SER A 177 -24.42 20.50 36.91
CA SER A 177 -25.20 21.07 37.99
C SER A 177 -26.70 20.71 37.95
N SER A 178 -27.22 20.35 36.78
CA SER A 178 -28.66 20.13 36.54
C SER A 178 -29.02 18.65 36.38
N ASN A 179 -28.11 17.81 35.94
CA ASN A 179 -28.35 16.38 35.71
C ASN A 179 -27.09 15.55 36.00
N PRO A 180 -26.95 15.01 37.23
CA PRO A 180 -25.80 14.14 37.58
C PRO A 180 -25.68 12.89 36.68
N ASP A 181 -26.79 12.34 36.17
CA ASP A 181 -26.78 11.17 35.27
C ASP A 181 -26.17 11.51 33.94
N GLY A 182 -26.19 12.78 33.50
CA GLY A 182 -25.55 13.30 32.30
C GLY A 182 -24.02 13.20 32.31
N LEU A 183 -23.41 13.11 33.51
CA LEU A 183 -21.96 12.94 33.67
C LEU A 183 -21.48 11.63 33.02
N ALA A 184 -22.17 10.54 33.34
CA ALA A 184 -21.81 9.21 32.79
C ALA A 184 -21.96 9.18 31.26
N THR A 185 -23.00 9.77 30.72
CA THR A 185 -23.24 9.84 29.26
C THR A 185 -22.18 10.66 28.56
N GLY A 186 -21.82 11.85 29.06
CA GLY A 186 -20.77 12.68 28.47
C GLY A 186 -19.39 12.00 28.48
N MET A 187 -19.05 11.31 29.58
CA MET A 187 -17.84 10.50 29.65
C MET A 187 -17.85 9.33 28.65
N ALA A 188 -18.99 8.62 28.54
CA ALA A 188 -19.13 7.53 27.61
C ALA A 188 -18.89 8.00 26.16
N THR A 189 -19.54 9.10 25.73
CA THR A 189 -19.34 9.70 24.41
C THR A 189 -17.87 10.06 24.16
N ALA A 190 -17.19 10.66 25.14
CA ALA A 190 -15.78 11.01 25.05
C ALA A 190 -14.89 9.79 24.81
N LEU A 191 -15.12 8.69 25.53
CA LEU A 191 -14.33 7.45 25.41
C LEU A 191 -14.63 6.71 24.10
N ILE A 192 -15.90 6.62 23.70
CA ILE A 192 -16.33 5.90 22.49
C ILE A 192 -15.85 6.61 21.23
N THR A 193 -15.83 7.94 21.18
CA THR A 193 -15.27 8.68 20.03
C THR A 193 -13.79 8.38 19.84
N THR A 194 -13.01 8.33 20.92
CA THR A 194 -11.58 7.96 20.84
C THR A 194 -11.40 6.51 20.41
N PHE A 195 -12.22 5.61 20.92
CA PHE A 195 -12.23 4.20 20.49
C PHE A 195 -12.48 4.08 18.97
N TYR A 196 -13.51 4.75 18.44
CA TYR A 196 -13.78 4.74 16.99
C TYR A 196 -12.64 5.36 16.19
N GLY A 197 -12.09 6.48 16.63
CA GLY A 197 -10.96 7.13 15.97
C GLY A 197 -9.77 6.17 15.83
N SER A 198 -9.42 5.51 16.91
CA SER A 198 -8.32 4.54 16.96
C SER A 198 -8.64 3.28 16.13
N LEU A 199 -9.86 2.76 16.19
CA LEU A 199 -10.31 1.60 15.42
C LEU A 199 -10.23 1.84 13.92
N PHE A 200 -10.81 2.93 13.43
CA PHE A 200 -10.78 3.25 12.00
C PHE A 200 -9.36 3.50 11.50
N ALA A 201 -8.56 4.28 12.23
CA ALA A 201 -7.20 4.58 11.83
C ALA A 201 -6.32 3.32 11.74
N ASN A 202 -6.26 2.55 12.84
CA ASN A 202 -5.25 1.51 12.99
C ASN A 202 -5.70 0.13 12.50
N VAL A 203 -7.00 -0.17 12.55
CA VAL A 203 -7.51 -1.47 12.10
C VAL A 203 -7.94 -1.44 10.64
N LEU A 204 -8.49 -0.31 10.13
CA LEU A 204 -8.94 -0.24 8.74
C LEU A 204 -7.93 0.47 7.83
N PHE A 205 -7.61 1.73 8.08
CA PHE A 205 -6.85 2.56 7.14
C PHE A 205 -5.36 2.21 7.09
N ALA A 206 -4.70 2.00 8.24
CA ALA A 206 -3.27 1.72 8.28
C ALA A 206 -2.87 0.43 7.56
N PRO A 207 -3.56 -0.72 7.74
CA PRO A 207 -3.22 -1.93 7.01
C PRO A 207 -3.44 -1.82 5.49
N LEU A 208 -4.46 -1.06 5.05
CA LEU A 208 -4.70 -0.81 3.63
C LEU A 208 -3.58 0.02 3.00
N GLY A 209 -3.17 1.10 3.67
CA GLY A 209 -2.02 1.92 3.24
C GLY A 209 -0.74 1.10 3.14
N MET A 210 -0.48 0.23 4.15
CA MET A 210 0.68 -0.65 4.18
C MET A 210 0.65 -1.73 3.10
N ALA A 211 -0.52 -2.32 2.82
CA ALA A 211 -0.66 -3.31 1.74
C ALA A 211 -0.34 -2.70 0.36
N LEU A 212 -0.78 -1.46 0.11
CA LEU A 212 -0.44 -0.73 -1.12
C LEU A 212 1.04 -0.38 -1.18
N LYS A 213 1.65 -0.01 -0.04
CA LYS A 213 3.08 0.30 0.06
C LYS A 213 3.94 -0.92 -0.25
N ASN A 214 3.63 -2.07 0.33
CA ASN A 214 4.36 -3.31 0.08
C ASN A 214 4.28 -3.72 -1.41
N SER A 215 3.10 -3.59 -2.04
CA SER A 215 2.95 -3.87 -3.47
C SER A 215 3.75 -2.91 -4.35
N HIS A 216 3.84 -1.64 -3.95
CA HIS A 216 4.67 -0.65 -4.63
C HIS A 216 6.17 -0.99 -4.52
N GLU A 217 6.65 -1.37 -3.34
CA GLU A 217 8.07 -1.72 -3.13
C GLU A 217 8.47 -2.96 -3.96
N GLU A 218 7.59 -3.95 -4.10
CA GLU A 218 7.82 -5.11 -4.97
C GLU A 218 7.88 -4.72 -6.45
N GLU A 219 7.00 -3.85 -6.92
CA GLU A 219 6.99 -3.35 -8.31
C GLU A 219 8.24 -2.51 -8.58
N LEU A 220 8.58 -1.60 -7.67
CA LEU A 220 9.76 -0.74 -7.78
C LEU A 220 11.04 -1.56 -7.91
N LEU A 221 11.23 -2.57 -7.07
CA LEU A 221 12.38 -3.48 -7.16
C LEU A 221 12.47 -4.16 -8.52
N CYS A 222 11.33 -4.63 -9.05
CA CYS A 222 11.32 -5.26 -10.38
C CYS A 222 11.66 -4.26 -11.50
N MET A 223 11.16 -3.03 -11.44
CA MET A 223 11.50 -2.00 -12.43
C MET A 223 12.99 -1.62 -12.37
N GLN A 224 13.57 -1.49 -11.18
CA GLN A 224 15.00 -1.24 -11.01
C GLN A 224 15.88 -2.39 -11.54
N ILE A 225 15.44 -3.64 -11.34
CA ILE A 225 16.12 -4.82 -11.93
C ILE A 225 16.07 -4.77 -13.46
N ILE A 226 14.92 -4.39 -14.03
CA ILE A 226 14.76 -4.24 -15.48
C ILE A 226 15.68 -3.13 -16.01
N GLU A 227 15.67 -1.97 -15.39
CA GLU A 227 16.52 -0.84 -15.75
C GLU A 227 18.00 -1.21 -15.77
N GLU A 228 18.53 -1.69 -14.65
CA GLU A 228 19.94 -2.06 -14.54
C GLU A 228 20.33 -3.21 -15.48
N GLY A 229 19.41 -4.16 -15.70
CA GLY A 229 19.61 -5.26 -16.63
C GLY A 229 19.66 -4.81 -18.09
N VAL A 230 18.71 -3.97 -18.51
CA VAL A 230 18.64 -3.44 -19.87
C VAL A 230 19.85 -2.55 -20.19
N LEU A 231 20.26 -1.69 -19.26
CA LEU A 231 21.46 -0.87 -19.41
C LEU A 231 22.73 -1.70 -19.51
N ALA A 232 22.82 -2.81 -18.73
CA ALA A 232 23.94 -3.72 -18.81
C ALA A 232 23.97 -4.50 -20.14
N ILE A 233 22.80 -4.83 -20.73
CA ILE A 233 22.69 -5.41 -22.07
C ILE A 233 23.18 -4.40 -23.11
N ALA A 234 22.72 -3.15 -23.04
CA ALA A 234 23.15 -2.09 -23.96
C ALA A 234 24.67 -1.86 -23.92
N ALA A 235 25.28 -1.97 -22.74
CA ALA A 235 26.74 -1.88 -22.55
C ALA A 235 27.50 -3.14 -23.01
N GLY A 236 26.83 -4.17 -23.53
CA GLY A 236 27.48 -5.41 -24.00
C GLY A 236 28.06 -6.28 -22.89
N SER A 237 27.59 -6.13 -21.65
CA SER A 237 28.10 -6.85 -20.48
C SER A 237 27.90 -8.38 -20.60
N ASN A 238 28.77 -9.16 -19.94
CA ASN A 238 28.65 -10.62 -19.94
C ASN A 238 27.36 -11.05 -19.21
N PRO A 239 26.52 -11.94 -19.79
CA PRO A 239 25.29 -12.42 -19.17
C PRO A 239 25.47 -12.95 -17.72
N ARG A 240 26.58 -13.62 -17.43
CA ARG A 240 26.90 -14.10 -16.08
C ARG A 240 27.14 -12.94 -15.09
N TYR A 241 27.85 -11.91 -15.55
CA TYR A 241 28.05 -10.69 -14.76
C TYR A 241 26.72 -9.97 -14.50
N ILE A 242 25.85 -9.88 -15.51
CA ILE A 242 24.50 -9.31 -15.38
C ILE A 242 23.71 -10.07 -14.32
N GLN A 243 23.70 -11.40 -14.38
CA GLN A 243 23.03 -12.24 -13.41
C GLN A 243 23.53 -11.97 -11.98
N GLU A 244 24.85 -12.04 -11.77
CA GLU A 244 25.45 -11.81 -10.46
C GLU A 244 25.12 -10.40 -9.93
N LYS A 245 25.19 -9.36 -10.79
CA LYS A 245 24.87 -7.98 -10.45
C LYS A 245 23.40 -7.83 -10.00
N LEU A 246 22.47 -8.39 -10.76
CA LEU A 246 21.04 -8.30 -10.45
C LEU A 246 20.63 -9.13 -9.23
N GLU A 247 21.26 -10.27 -9.01
CA GLU A 247 21.07 -11.08 -7.81
C GLU A 247 21.44 -10.31 -6.53
N PHE A 248 22.47 -9.44 -6.56
CA PHE A 248 22.81 -8.59 -5.41
C PHE A 248 21.73 -7.59 -5.02
N MET A 249 20.81 -7.25 -5.93
CA MET A 249 19.67 -6.39 -5.63
C MET A 249 18.57 -7.11 -4.82
N LEU A 250 18.61 -8.45 -4.80
CA LEU A 250 17.64 -9.25 -4.04
C LEU A 250 17.97 -9.28 -2.55
N PRO A 251 16.98 -9.41 -1.65
CA PRO A 251 17.20 -9.68 -0.24
C PRO A 251 17.98 -10.97 -0.03
N LYS A 252 18.90 -10.99 0.95
CA LYS A 252 19.78 -12.15 1.22
C LYS A 252 19.05 -13.48 1.44
N SER A 253 17.80 -13.45 1.92
CA SER A 253 16.98 -14.64 2.10
C SER A 253 16.63 -15.35 0.78
N LYS A 254 16.62 -14.63 -0.35
CA LYS A 254 16.30 -15.15 -1.68
C LYS A 254 17.55 -15.64 -2.44
N HIS A 255 18.76 -15.24 -2.02
CA HIS A 255 20.02 -15.74 -2.59
C HIS A 255 20.25 -17.24 -2.32
N ALA A 256 19.70 -17.78 -1.22
CA ALA A 256 19.91 -19.18 -0.84
C ALA A 256 19.13 -20.17 -1.74
N ASP A 257 17.99 -19.76 -2.28
CA ASP A 257 17.14 -20.61 -3.12
C ASP A 257 17.60 -20.65 -4.58
N ALA A 258 18.27 -19.61 -5.08
CA ALA A 258 18.85 -19.57 -6.42
C ALA A 258 20.05 -20.53 -6.60
N LYS A 259 20.77 -20.86 -5.51
CA LYS A 259 21.90 -21.80 -5.52
C LYS A 259 21.51 -23.28 -5.39
N LYS A 260 20.22 -23.58 -5.16
CA LYS A 260 19.71 -24.96 -4.99
C LYS A 260 18.97 -25.52 -6.20
N LYS A 261 18.86 -24.78 -7.29
CA LYS A 261 18.37 -25.22 -8.60
C LYS A 261 19.49 -25.15 -9.62
#